data_2cb27a18d9d29dc94db7859e9230bc9f
#
_entry.id   2cb27a18d9d29dc94db7859e9230bc9f
#
_cell.length_a   1.000
_cell.length_b   1.000
_cell.length_c   1.000
_cell.angle_alpha   90.00
_cell.angle_beta   90.00
_cell.angle_gamma   90.00
#
_symmetry.space_group_name_H-M   'P 1'
#
loop_
_entity.id
_entity.type
_entity.pdbx_description
1 polymer ?
#
loop_
_entity_poly.entity_id
_entity_poly.type
_entity_poly.pdbx_seq_one_letter_code
_entity_poly.pdbx_strand_id
1 'polypeptide(L)'
;MAKEKKQVREITSMSEDFAQWYTDVVVKAGLIGYTSVKGCMAIKPAGYAIWENIQHELDKRFKATGVENVYMPMFIPESLLQKEKDHVEGFAPEVAWVTHGGLNELQERMCVRPTSETLFCDFYAKEIQSYRDLPKLYNQWCSVVRWEKETRPFLRSREFLWQEGHTAHATAEESKERTEQMLNLYADFCEQVLAMPVIRGQKTEKEKFAGAEATYTIEALMHDGKALQSGTSHNFGDGFARAFGIQYTDKENKLQYVHQTSWGMTPRLIGAIIMVHGDDNGLVLPPMIAPTQVIVIPIAQHKEGVLEKAEELRDRLSGFRVKLDATDNKPGWKFAEAEMRGIPVRVEIGPKDIEANQAVLARRDTGEKIVVSLDELETKVDELLKEIQSNMFEKARAHRDAHTYVATNYDEFKDIIANKPGFVKAMWCGDRACEDKIKEETTATSRCMPFAQEHLSDVCVCCGRPAKKMVYWGKAY
;
A
#
# COMPACT_ATOMS: atom_id res chain seq x y z
N MET A 1 -11.94 34.75 4.42
CA MET A 1 -11.78 33.36 4.95
C MET A 1 -10.98 33.47 6.24
N ALA A 2 -11.57 33.12 7.37
CA ALA A 2 -10.86 33.10 8.66
C ALA A 2 -9.81 31.99 8.58
N LYS A 3 -8.54 32.32 8.85
CA LYS A 3 -7.48 31.32 9.01
C LYS A 3 -7.87 30.44 10.20
N GLU A 4 -8.23 29.17 9.96
CA GLU A 4 -8.34 28.18 11.02
C GLU A 4 -7.04 28.19 11.84
N LYS A 5 -7.16 28.38 13.13
CA LYS A 5 -6.01 28.33 14.03
C LYS A 5 -5.52 26.88 14.08
N LYS A 6 -4.39 26.57 13.44
CA LYS A 6 -3.67 25.32 13.64
C LYS A 6 -3.55 25.00 15.12
N GLN A 7 -4.12 23.90 15.58
CA GLN A 7 -3.97 23.43 16.96
C GLN A 7 -2.59 22.80 17.20
N VAL A 8 -2.01 22.17 16.18
CA VAL A 8 -0.68 21.57 16.21
C VAL A 8 0.26 22.39 15.33
N ARG A 9 1.25 23.02 15.95
CA ARG A 9 2.26 23.86 15.26
C ARG A 9 3.55 23.10 14.90
N GLU A 10 3.59 21.80 15.13
CA GLU A 10 4.83 21.01 15.04
C GLU A 10 5.09 20.37 13.70
N ILE A 11 4.15 20.46 12.76
CA ILE A 11 4.29 19.94 11.40
C ILE A 11 4.17 21.06 10.36
N THR A 12 4.93 20.93 9.30
CA THR A 12 4.86 21.81 8.11
C THR A 12 3.47 21.66 7.46
N SER A 13 2.94 22.74 6.87
CA SER A 13 1.66 22.64 6.15
C SER A 13 1.83 21.90 4.83
N MET A 14 0.83 21.10 4.44
CA MET A 14 0.79 20.40 3.15
C MET A 14 0.96 21.37 1.96
N SER A 15 0.38 22.55 2.05
CA SER A 15 0.43 23.55 0.99
C SER A 15 1.76 24.30 0.92
N GLU A 16 2.56 24.29 1.97
CA GLU A 16 3.88 24.90 2.04
C GLU A 16 4.97 23.96 1.49
N ASP A 17 5.04 22.74 2.02
CA ASP A 17 5.95 21.69 1.59
C ASP A 17 5.35 20.30 1.89
N PHE A 18 4.76 19.68 0.88
CA PHE A 18 4.14 18.36 1.01
C PHE A 18 5.13 17.26 1.42
N ALA A 19 6.38 17.36 0.96
CA ALA A 19 7.41 16.38 1.28
C ALA A 19 7.84 16.46 2.75
N GLN A 20 8.01 17.67 3.27
CA GLN A 20 8.33 17.90 4.66
C GLN A 20 7.13 17.58 5.56
N TRP A 21 5.91 17.99 5.17
CA TRP A 21 4.68 17.60 5.86
C TRP A 21 4.58 16.08 6.07
N TYR A 22 4.81 15.30 4.99
CA TYR A 22 4.78 13.84 5.06
C TYR A 22 5.77 13.30 6.09
N THR A 23 7.01 13.79 6.06
CA THR A 23 8.07 13.38 7.01
C THR A 23 7.71 13.75 8.44
N ASP A 24 7.22 14.98 8.64
CA ASP A 24 6.80 15.45 9.96
C ASP A 24 5.67 14.59 10.54
N VAL A 25 4.64 14.30 9.76
CA VAL A 25 3.52 13.44 10.17
C VAL A 25 4.02 12.04 10.57
N VAL A 26 4.85 11.40 9.74
CA VAL A 26 5.37 10.05 10.01
C VAL A 26 6.14 10.02 11.34
N VAL A 27 6.97 11.02 11.59
CA VAL A 27 7.79 11.10 12.81
C VAL A 27 6.96 11.50 14.03
N LYS A 28 6.13 12.54 13.90
CA LYS A 28 5.36 13.12 15.02
C LYS A 28 4.21 12.23 15.46
N ALA A 29 3.58 11.51 14.54
CA ALA A 29 2.60 10.48 14.90
C ALA A 29 3.24 9.23 15.53
N GLY A 30 4.57 9.17 15.63
CA GLY A 30 5.29 8.08 16.27
C GLY A 30 5.30 6.78 15.46
N LEU A 31 5.26 6.86 14.11
CA LEU A 31 5.22 5.67 13.27
C LEU A 31 6.59 5.05 13.05
N ILE A 32 7.65 5.86 13.01
CA ILE A 32 9.04 5.41 12.83
C ILE A 32 10.01 6.12 13.74
N GLY A 33 11.22 5.53 13.84
CA GLY A 33 12.43 6.16 14.37
C GLY A 33 13.60 5.92 13.45
N TYR A 34 14.54 6.85 13.38
CA TYR A 34 15.80 6.66 12.67
C TYR A 34 16.80 5.90 13.51
N THR A 35 17.62 5.08 12.85
CA THR A 35 18.69 4.30 13.49
C THR A 35 20.05 4.64 12.87
N SER A 36 21.12 4.08 13.42
CA SER A 36 22.46 4.20 12.83
C SER A 36 22.61 3.45 11.49
N VAL A 37 21.66 2.58 11.15
CA VAL A 37 21.64 1.85 9.86
C VAL A 37 21.06 2.76 8.79
N LYS A 38 21.93 3.38 8.00
CA LYS A 38 21.52 4.34 6.95
C LYS A 38 20.60 3.71 5.92
N GLY A 39 19.50 4.41 5.62
CA GLY A 39 18.49 3.97 4.65
C GLY A 39 17.51 2.94 5.16
N CYS A 40 17.66 2.52 6.42
CA CYS A 40 16.70 1.70 7.17
C CYS A 40 16.10 2.51 8.32
N MET A 41 14.90 2.14 8.75
CA MET A 41 14.23 2.79 9.86
C MET A 41 13.62 1.77 10.81
N ALA A 42 13.54 2.10 12.08
CA ALA A 42 12.75 1.34 13.02
C ALA A 42 11.27 1.71 12.83
N ILE A 43 10.42 0.74 12.55
CA ILE A 43 8.97 0.93 12.60
C ILE A 43 8.55 0.83 14.07
N LYS A 44 8.02 1.93 14.61
CA LYS A 44 7.61 2.01 16.02
C LYS A 44 6.26 1.33 16.23
N PRO A 45 5.86 1.05 17.49
CA PRO A 45 4.62 0.30 17.78
C PRO A 45 3.37 0.83 17.07
N ALA A 46 3.19 2.15 16.95
CA ALA A 46 2.04 2.72 16.27
C ALA A 46 2.05 2.43 14.75
N GLY A 47 3.22 2.52 14.11
CA GLY A 47 3.38 2.18 12.70
C GLY A 47 3.27 0.67 12.44
N TYR A 48 3.86 -0.13 13.33
CA TYR A 48 3.82 -1.59 13.20
C TYR A 48 2.41 -2.15 13.40
N ALA A 49 1.64 -1.59 14.33
CA ALA A 49 0.24 -1.98 14.55
C ALA A 49 -0.66 -1.71 13.31
N ILE A 50 -0.38 -0.66 12.54
CA ILE A 50 -1.05 -0.46 11.24
C ILE A 50 -0.68 -1.60 10.28
N TRP A 51 0.60 -1.97 10.23
CA TRP A 51 1.06 -3.08 9.40
C TRP A 51 0.46 -4.43 9.82
N GLU A 52 0.35 -4.71 11.11
CA GLU A 52 -0.31 -5.92 11.63
C GLU A 52 -1.78 -5.98 11.19
N ASN A 53 -2.50 -4.86 11.21
CA ASN A 53 -3.88 -4.81 10.73
C ASN A 53 -3.96 -5.02 9.21
N ILE A 54 -3.03 -4.45 8.42
CA ILE A 54 -2.91 -4.72 6.98
C ILE A 54 -2.67 -6.21 6.75
N GLN A 55 -1.70 -6.78 7.46
CA GLN A 55 -1.35 -8.19 7.36
C GLN A 55 -2.54 -9.08 7.69
N HIS A 56 -3.23 -8.82 8.79
CA HIS A 56 -4.40 -9.59 9.22
C HIS A 56 -5.50 -9.60 8.15
N GLU A 57 -5.86 -8.43 7.62
CA GLU A 57 -6.93 -8.31 6.64
C GLU A 57 -6.57 -8.91 5.28
N LEU A 58 -5.32 -8.77 4.84
CA LEU A 58 -4.85 -9.39 3.59
C LEU A 58 -4.71 -10.91 3.74
N ASP A 59 -4.10 -11.40 4.82
CA ASP A 59 -3.89 -12.83 5.04
C ASP A 59 -5.20 -13.60 5.06
N LYS A 60 -6.22 -13.04 5.71
CA LYS A 60 -7.58 -13.58 5.71
C LYS A 60 -8.14 -13.71 4.28
N ARG A 61 -7.93 -12.72 3.44
CA ARG A 61 -8.38 -12.73 2.04
C ARG A 61 -7.59 -13.73 1.20
N PHE A 62 -6.28 -13.83 1.40
CA PHE A 62 -5.44 -14.84 0.72
C PHE A 62 -5.89 -16.25 1.06
N LYS A 63 -6.06 -16.57 2.33
CA LYS A 63 -6.52 -17.89 2.79
C LYS A 63 -7.91 -18.26 2.25
N ALA A 64 -8.79 -17.27 2.08
CA ALA A 64 -10.09 -17.50 1.43
C ALA A 64 -10.00 -17.92 -0.03
N THR A 65 -8.86 -17.70 -0.69
CA THR A 65 -8.57 -18.16 -2.05
C THR A 65 -7.72 -19.43 -2.11
N GLY A 66 -7.49 -20.09 -0.98
CA GLY A 66 -6.71 -21.32 -0.88
C GLY A 66 -5.19 -21.10 -0.74
N VAL A 67 -4.75 -19.88 -0.51
CA VAL A 67 -3.32 -19.58 -0.32
C VAL A 67 -2.86 -20.02 1.08
N GLU A 68 -1.69 -20.62 1.15
CA GLU A 68 -1.01 -21.04 2.36
C GLU A 68 0.27 -20.24 2.59
N ASN A 69 0.55 -19.93 3.86
CA ASN A 69 1.77 -19.23 4.22
C ASN A 69 2.94 -20.19 4.38
N VAL A 70 4.09 -19.80 3.84
CA VAL A 70 5.38 -20.50 3.97
C VAL A 70 6.46 -19.53 4.40
N TYR A 71 7.67 -20.04 4.61
CA TYR A 71 8.86 -19.21 4.85
C TYR A 71 10.04 -19.77 4.07
N MET A 72 10.61 -18.96 3.18
CA MET A 72 11.82 -19.26 2.42
C MET A 72 13.06 -18.66 3.10
N PRO A 73 14.26 -19.26 2.91
CA PRO A 73 15.50 -18.71 3.44
C PRO A 73 15.74 -17.25 2.99
N MET A 74 16.43 -16.49 3.84
CA MET A 74 16.77 -15.10 3.56
C MET A 74 17.85 -14.95 2.48
N PHE A 75 18.77 -15.92 2.38
CA PHE A 75 19.93 -15.84 1.51
C PHE A 75 19.74 -16.57 0.20
N ILE A 76 20.21 -15.98 -0.88
CA ILE A 76 20.20 -16.55 -2.22
C ILE A 76 21.63 -16.73 -2.68
N PRO A 77 22.09 -17.96 -3.00
CA PRO A 77 23.39 -18.18 -3.62
C PRO A 77 23.49 -17.46 -4.97
N GLU A 78 24.66 -16.91 -5.29
CA GLU A 78 24.87 -16.18 -6.54
C GLU A 78 24.55 -17.05 -7.77
N SER A 79 24.94 -18.31 -7.75
CA SER A 79 24.64 -19.28 -8.82
C SER A 79 23.15 -19.47 -9.06
N LEU A 80 22.34 -19.42 -8.00
CA LEU A 80 20.89 -19.50 -8.11
C LEU A 80 20.28 -18.22 -8.70
N LEU A 81 20.77 -17.05 -8.28
CA LEU A 81 20.32 -15.77 -8.80
C LEU A 81 20.60 -15.63 -10.31
N GLN A 82 21.71 -16.19 -10.80
CA GLN A 82 22.13 -16.08 -12.20
C GLN A 82 21.39 -17.01 -13.19
N LYS A 83 20.54 -17.92 -12.70
CA LYS A 83 19.82 -18.87 -13.58
C LYS A 83 18.79 -18.20 -14.50
N GLU A 84 18.25 -17.05 -14.12
CA GLU A 84 17.30 -16.30 -14.94
C GLU A 84 17.91 -14.92 -15.25
N LYS A 85 18.34 -14.74 -16.51
CA LYS A 85 19.15 -13.59 -16.93
C LYS A 85 18.42 -12.25 -16.79
N ASP A 86 17.17 -12.16 -17.22
CA ASP A 86 16.41 -10.90 -17.21
C ASP A 86 16.15 -10.44 -15.77
N HIS A 87 15.91 -11.40 -14.88
CA HIS A 87 15.73 -11.14 -13.45
C HIS A 87 17.03 -10.61 -12.81
N VAL A 88 18.17 -11.22 -13.15
CA VAL A 88 19.49 -10.77 -12.68
C VAL A 88 19.78 -9.34 -13.12
N GLU A 89 19.58 -9.02 -14.39
CA GLU A 89 19.84 -7.69 -14.93
C GLU A 89 19.00 -6.62 -14.23
N GLY A 90 17.77 -6.96 -13.80
CA GLY A 90 16.88 -6.05 -13.05
C GLY A 90 17.32 -5.80 -11.60
N PHE A 91 17.86 -6.80 -10.91
CA PHE A 91 18.14 -6.70 -9.47
C PHE A 91 19.63 -6.67 -9.08
N ALA A 92 20.54 -7.07 -9.94
CA ALA A 92 21.96 -7.15 -9.61
C ALA A 92 22.58 -5.85 -9.02
N PRO A 93 22.17 -4.64 -9.45
CA PRO A 93 22.70 -3.39 -8.89
C PRO A 93 22.24 -3.10 -7.45
N GLU A 94 21.20 -3.74 -6.99
CA GLU A 94 20.49 -3.41 -5.74
C GLU A 94 20.60 -4.48 -4.66
N VAL A 95 21.36 -5.56 -4.87
CA VAL A 95 21.50 -6.62 -3.86
C VAL A 95 22.58 -6.30 -2.82
N ALA A 96 22.33 -6.72 -1.57
CA ALA A 96 23.31 -6.72 -0.52
C ALA A 96 24.05 -8.08 -0.51
N TRP A 97 25.36 -8.07 -0.71
CA TRP A 97 26.18 -9.28 -0.75
C TRP A 97 26.69 -9.71 0.62
N VAL A 98 26.58 -11.01 0.91
CA VAL A 98 27.15 -11.67 2.07
C VAL A 98 28.33 -12.51 1.58
N THR A 99 29.53 -12.17 2.03
CA THR A 99 30.80 -12.77 1.60
C THR A 99 31.46 -13.64 2.67
N HIS A 100 31.03 -13.50 3.94
CA HIS A 100 31.61 -14.21 5.07
C HIS A 100 30.53 -14.91 5.91
N GLY A 101 30.82 -16.10 6.40
CA GLY A 101 30.09 -16.80 7.46
C GLY A 101 30.96 -16.82 8.73
N GLY A 102 30.59 -16.03 9.73
CA GLY A 102 31.47 -15.74 10.85
C GLY A 102 32.72 -14.99 10.36
N LEU A 103 33.92 -15.55 10.63
CA LEU A 103 35.21 -14.98 10.20
C LEU A 103 35.74 -15.57 8.88
N ASN A 104 35.07 -16.59 8.35
CA ASN A 104 35.51 -17.28 7.15
C ASN A 104 34.84 -16.74 5.90
N GLU A 105 35.61 -16.57 4.84
CA GLU A 105 35.07 -16.25 3.52
C GLU A 105 34.26 -17.45 2.99
N LEU A 106 33.12 -17.14 2.39
CA LEU A 106 32.24 -18.15 1.76
C LEU A 106 32.86 -18.60 0.42
N GLN A 107 32.76 -19.88 0.12
CA GLN A 107 33.18 -20.42 -1.19
C GLN A 107 32.35 -19.82 -2.34
N GLU A 108 31.09 -19.54 -2.09
CA GLU A 108 30.20 -18.84 -2.97
C GLU A 108 29.52 -17.73 -2.17
N ARG A 109 29.56 -16.51 -2.68
CA ARG A 109 28.81 -15.39 -2.05
C ARG A 109 27.31 -15.57 -2.19
N MET A 110 26.59 -15.06 -1.22
CA MET A 110 25.12 -15.04 -1.23
C MET A 110 24.64 -13.59 -1.21
N CYS A 111 23.46 -13.33 -1.71
CA CYS A 111 22.81 -12.06 -1.45
C CYS A 111 21.68 -12.20 -0.44
N VAL A 112 21.39 -11.10 0.27
CA VAL A 112 20.13 -10.98 1.00
C VAL A 112 19.02 -10.80 -0.04
N ARG A 113 17.96 -11.58 0.04
CA ARG A 113 16.88 -11.60 -0.96
C ARG A 113 16.33 -10.20 -1.26
N PRO A 114 16.35 -9.75 -2.53
CA PRO A 114 15.63 -8.55 -2.97
C PRO A 114 14.17 -8.88 -3.34
N THR A 115 13.92 -10.15 -3.65
CA THR A 115 12.66 -10.84 -3.95
C THR A 115 12.96 -12.33 -3.99
N SER A 116 11.98 -13.22 -4.00
CA SER A 116 12.22 -14.65 -3.78
C SER A 116 11.84 -15.56 -4.95
N GLU A 117 11.62 -15.04 -6.16
CA GLU A 117 11.26 -15.86 -7.34
C GLU A 117 12.22 -17.03 -7.53
N THR A 118 13.53 -16.78 -7.47
CA THR A 118 14.54 -17.83 -7.70
C THR A 118 14.54 -18.89 -6.62
N LEU A 119 14.29 -18.52 -5.35
CA LEU A 119 14.16 -19.47 -4.23
C LEU A 119 12.93 -20.36 -4.39
N PHE A 120 11.78 -19.76 -4.74
CA PHE A 120 10.56 -20.52 -4.98
C PHE A 120 10.72 -21.45 -6.18
N CYS A 121 11.38 -21.00 -7.24
CA CYS A 121 11.64 -21.83 -8.42
C CYS A 121 12.55 -23.03 -8.09
N ASP A 122 13.62 -22.84 -7.33
CA ASP A 122 14.48 -23.94 -6.88
C ASP A 122 13.71 -24.93 -6.00
N PHE A 123 12.88 -24.42 -5.11
CA PHE A 123 12.02 -25.24 -4.25
C PHE A 123 10.96 -26.01 -5.06
N TYR A 124 10.24 -25.32 -5.96
CA TYR A 124 9.21 -25.95 -6.78
C TYR A 124 9.74 -27.01 -7.75
N ALA A 125 10.97 -26.84 -8.25
CA ALA A 125 11.61 -27.86 -9.11
C ALA A 125 11.79 -29.20 -8.38
N LYS A 126 11.86 -29.19 -7.05
CA LYS A 126 11.98 -30.39 -6.20
C LYS A 126 10.62 -30.93 -5.74
N GLU A 127 9.67 -30.03 -5.49
CA GLU A 127 8.37 -30.39 -4.91
C GLU A 127 7.31 -30.79 -5.94
N ILE A 128 7.39 -30.28 -7.18
CA ILE A 128 6.40 -30.52 -8.22
C ILE A 128 6.88 -31.65 -9.12
N GLN A 129 6.15 -32.76 -9.13
CA GLN A 129 6.45 -33.95 -9.92
C GLN A 129 5.27 -34.38 -10.80
N SER A 130 4.06 -34.11 -10.36
CA SER A 130 2.82 -34.60 -10.94
C SER A 130 1.75 -33.51 -10.97
N TYR A 131 0.79 -33.65 -11.88
CA TYR A 131 -0.38 -32.78 -11.90
C TYR A 131 -1.15 -32.71 -10.57
N ARG A 132 -0.98 -33.75 -9.70
CA ARG A 132 -1.60 -33.77 -8.37
C ARG A 132 -0.96 -32.79 -7.37
N ASP A 133 0.25 -32.33 -7.65
CA ASP A 133 0.97 -31.36 -6.81
C ASP A 133 0.56 -29.91 -7.11
N LEU A 134 -0.26 -29.71 -8.15
CA LEU A 134 -0.71 -28.39 -8.63
C LEU A 134 -2.18 -28.15 -8.29
N PRO A 135 -2.58 -26.88 -8.07
CA PRO A 135 -1.70 -25.71 -8.03
C PRO A 135 -0.92 -25.61 -6.71
N LYS A 136 0.25 -24.98 -6.74
CA LYS A 136 0.95 -24.49 -5.56
C LYS A 136 0.57 -23.03 -5.34
N LEU A 137 0.04 -22.71 -4.16
CA LEU A 137 -0.50 -21.39 -3.84
C LEU A 137 0.14 -20.87 -2.55
N TYR A 138 1.39 -20.41 -2.64
CA TYR A 138 2.15 -20.01 -1.46
C TYR A 138 2.36 -18.51 -1.37
N ASN A 139 2.35 -18.02 -0.14
CA ASN A 139 2.67 -16.65 0.24
C ASN A 139 3.66 -16.66 1.40
N GLN A 140 4.52 -15.66 1.49
CA GLN A 140 5.31 -15.42 2.69
C GLN A 140 5.23 -13.98 3.12
N TRP A 141 5.21 -13.78 4.44
CA TRP A 141 5.39 -12.50 5.10
C TRP A 141 6.84 -12.41 5.56
N CYS A 142 7.59 -11.46 5.04
CA CYS A 142 9.03 -11.39 5.32
C CYS A 142 9.57 -9.98 5.10
N SER A 143 10.89 -9.80 5.33
CA SER A 143 11.63 -8.63 4.89
C SER A 143 12.46 -8.96 3.65
N VAL A 144 12.75 -7.94 2.86
CA VAL A 144 13.66 -7.95 1.72
C VAL A 144 14.59 -6.75 1.77
N VAL A 145 15.73 -6.85 1.07
CA VAL A 145 16.73 -5.78 1.00
C VAL A 145 16.97 -5.40 -0.45
N ARG A 146 16.73 -4.11 -0.75
CA ARG A 146 17.09 -3.47 -2.03
C ARG A 146 17.96 -2.25 -1.72
N TRP A 147 19.19 -2.23 -2.22
CA TRP A 147 20.18 -1.22 -1.84
C TRP A 147 19.92 0.12 -2.54
N GLU A 148 18.79 0.72 -2.19
CA GLU A 148 18.33 1.99 -2.72
C GLU A 148 19.28 3.15 -2.40
N LYS A 149 19.50 4.03 -3.39
CA LYS A 149 20.33 5.23 -3.21
C LYS A 149 19.60 6.32 -2.42
N GLU A 150 18.32 6.53 -2.74
CA GLU A 150 17.45 7.50 -2.08
C GLU A 150 16.36 6.77 -1.31
N THR A 151 16.17 7.18 -0.06
CA THR A 151 15.19 6.55 0.82
C THR A 151 14.20 7.55 1.37
N ARG A 152 12.97 7.08 1.57
CA ARG A 152 11.88 7.85 2.17
C ARG A 152 10.98 6.94 3.01
N PRO A 153 10.62 7.31 4.24
CA PRO A 153 9.84 6.46 5.13
C PRO A 153 8.63 5.82 4.45
N PHE A 154 8.46 4.51 4.62
CA PHE A 154 7.44 3.64 4.03
C PHE A 154 7.44 3.56 2.49
N LEU A 155 7.82 4.61 1.77
CA LEU A 155 7.75 4.63 0.31
C LEU A 155 8.93 3.90 -0.35
N ARG A 156 10.12 4.09 0.21
CA ARG A 156 11.37 3.52 -0.30
C ARG A 156 12.40 3.41 0.82
N SER A 157 12.80 2.21 1.18
CA SER A 157 13.86 1.95 2.16
C SER A 157 14.71 0.76 1.74
N ARG A 158 15.94 0.66 2.25
CA ARG A 158 16.86 -0.43 1.90
C ARG A 158 16.36 -1.77 2.40
N GLU A 159 15.81 -1.82 3.59
CA GLU A 159 15.09 -2.97 4.12
C GLU A 159 13.62 -2.57 4.30
N PHE A 160 12.70 -3.44 3.90
CA PHE A 160 11.28 -3.27 4.13
C PHE A 160 10.58 -4.62 4.31
N LEU A 161 9.51 -4.58 5.06
CA LEU A 161 8.57 -5.69 5.19
C LEU A 161 7.73 -5.78 3.94
N TRP A 162 7.22 -6.96 3.63
CA TRP A 162 6.22 -7.16 2.60
C TRP A 162 5.54 -8.52 2.73
N GLN A 163 4.57 -8.76 1.89
CA GLN A 163 4.19 -10.12 1.49
C GLN A 163 4.53 -10.31 0.03
N GLU A 164 4.91 -11.52 -0.30
CA GLU A 164 5.11 -11.98 -1.65
C GLU A 164 4.44 -13.34 -1.82
N GLY A 165 3.50 -13.41 -2.78
CA GLY A 165 2.89 -14.65 -3.20
C GLY A 165 3.60 -15.19 -4.43
N HIS A 166 3.80 -16.49 -4.47
CA HIS A 166 4.40 -17.21 -5.59
C HIS A 166 3.60 -18.46 -5.84
N THR A 167 3.01 -18.58 -7.03
CA THR A 167 2.14 -19.69 -7.37
C THR A 167 2.61 -20.43 -8.60
N ALA A 168 2.26 -21.71 -8.70
CA ALA A 168 2.52 -22.55 -9.87
C ALA A 168 1.25 -23.29 -10.28
N HIS A 169 0.97 -23.29 -11.56
CA HIS A 169 -0.25 -23.81 -12.18
C HIS A 169 0.04 -24.75 -13.33
N ALA A 170 -0.93 -25.61 -13.65
CA ALA A 170 -0.81 -26.54 -14.77
C ALA A 170 -0.91 -25.83 -16.12
N THR A 171 -1.74 -24.80 -16.23
CA THR A 171 -2.02 -24.15 -17.53
C THR A 171 -1.78 -22.65 -17.50
N ALA A 172 -1.61 -22.06 -18.68
CA ALA A 172 -1.48 -20.61 -18.86
C ALA A 172 -2.76 -19.87 -18.43
N GLU A 173 -3.92 -20.47 -18.69
CA GLU A 173 -5.22 -19.92 -18.31
C GLU A 173 -5.35 -19.80 -16.79
N GLU A 174 -5.01 -20.89 -16.06
CA GLU A 174 -5.04 -20.89 -14.58
C GLU A 174 -4.11 -19.82 -13.99
N SER A 175 -2.91 -19.67 -14.54
CA SER A 175 -1.96 -18.64 -14.06
C SER A 175 -2.46 -17.23 -14.35
N LYS A 176 -3.07 -16.99 -15.51
CA LYS A 176 -3.68 -15.72 -15.87
C LYS A 176 -4.84 -15.38 -14.95
N GLU A 177 -5.76 -16.31 -14.72
CA GLU A 177 -6.89 -16.15 -13.80
C GLU A 177 -6.40 -15.82 -12.38
N ARG A 178 -5.36 -16.51 -11.91
CA ARG A 178 -4.76 -16.21 -10.58
C ARG A 178 -4.14 -14.81 -10.54
N THR A 179 -3.45 -14.40 -11.58
CA THR A 179 -2.85 -13.05 -11.67
C THR A 179 -3.93 -11.97 -11.56
N GLU A 180 -5.04 -12.13 -12.28
CA GLU A 180 -6.18 -11.21 -12.24
C GLU A 180 -6.89 -11.24 -10.88
N GLN A 181 -7.12 -12.43 -10.32
CA GLN A 181 -7.75 -12.60 -9.01
C GLN A 181 -6.99 -11.86 -7.91
N MET A 182 -5.66 -11.99 -7.88
CA MET A 182 -4.85 -11.36 -6.84
C MET A 182 -4.78 -9.84 -7.01
N LEU A 183 -4.76 -9.34 -8.26
CA LEU A 183 -4.88 -7.90 -8.49
C LEU A 183 -6.22 -7.35 -7.99
N ASN A 184 -7.32 -8.02 -8.30
CA ASN A 184 -8.65 -7.63 -7.85
C ASN A 184 -8.77 -7.68 -6.33
N LEU A 185 -8.21 -8.71 -5.68
CA LEU A 185 -8.15 -8.81 -4.23
C LEU A 185 -7.42 -7.61 -3.62
N TYR A 186 -6.29 -7.20 -4.19
CA TYR A 186 -5.55 -6.02 -3.77
C TYR A 186 -6.34 -4.72 -3.95
N ALA A 187 -7.02 -4.57 -5.08
CA ALA A 187 -7.83 -3.40 -5.34
C ALA A 187 -9.01 -3.31 -4.36
N ASP A 188 -9.72 -4.41 -4.15
CA ASP A 188 -10.84 -4.48 -3.20
C ASP A 188 -10.37 -4.21 -1.77
N PHE A 189 -9.20 -4.72 -1.39
CA PHE A 189 -8.58 -4.42 -0.10
C PHE A 189 -8.28 -2.91 0.05
N CYS A 190 -7.64 -2.29 -0.95
CA CYS A 190 -7.35 -0.85 -0.91
C CYS A 190 -8.63 -0.02 -0.80
N GLU A 191 -9.66 -0.36 -1.55
CA GLU A 191 -10.91 0.39 -1.58
C GLU A 191 -11.75 0.19 -0.30
N GLN A 192 -11.91 -1.06 0.14
CA GLN A 192 -12.77 -1.39 1.29
C GLN A 192 -12.11 -1.12 2.63
N VAL A 193 -10.82 -1.49 2.79
CA VAL A 193 -10.13 -1.43 4.08
C VAL A 193 -9.35 -0.13 4.25
N LEU A 194 -8.63 0.30 3.22
CA LEU A 194 -7.82 1.52 3.25
C LEU A 194 -8.60 2.77 2.83
N ALA A 195 -9.85 2.62 2.41
CA ALA A 195 -10.68 3.69 1.86
C ALA A 195 -9.97 4.46 0.72
N MET A 196 -9.17 3.76 -0.09
CA MET A 196 -8.30 4.32 -1.11
C MET A 196 -8.71 3.82 -2.50
N PRO A 197 -9.30 4.68 -3.35
CA PRO A 197 -9.68 4.32 -4.71
C PRO A 197 -8.44 4.12 -5.59
N VAL A 198 -8.46 3.07 -6.41
CA VAL A 198 -7.33 2.70 -7.27
C VAL A 198 -7.77 2.49 -8.72
N ILE A 199 -6.82 2.70 -9.65
CA ILE A 199 -6.97 2.35 -11.06
C ILE A 199 -6.31 1.00 -11.30
N ARG A 200 -7.05 0.05 -11.89
CA ARG A 200 -6.57 -1.30 -12.24
C ARG A 200 -6.16 -1.34 -13.70
N GLY A 201 -5.00 -1.87 -13.99
CA GLY A 201 -4.56 -1.97 -15.38
C GLY A 201 -3.27 -2.79 -15.55
N GLN A 202 -2.83 -2.87 -16.80
CA GLN A 202 -1.61 -3.54 -17.19
C GLN A 202 -0.49 -2.53 -17.41
N LYS A 203 0.71 -2.87 -16.98
CA LYS A 203 1.93 -2.11 -17.31
C LYS A 203 2.29 -2.26 -18.77
N THR A 204 2.93 -1.25 -19.33
CA THR A 204 3.55 -1.35 -20.65
C THR A 204 4.74 -2.31 -20.62
N GLU A 205 5.20 -2.74 -21.80
CA GLU A 205 6.38 -3.60 -21.93
C GLU A 205 7.63 -2.99 -21.27
N LYS A 206 7.74 -1.67 -21.26
CA LYS A 206 8.85 -0.95 -20.62
C LYS A 206 8.80 -0.99 -19.09
N GLU A 207 7.60 -0.91 -18.53
CA GLU A 207 7.38 -0.76 -17.08
C GLU A 207 7.00 -2.09 -16.39
N LYS A 208 6.92 -3.19 -17.15
CA LYS A 208 6.62 -4.50 -16.57
C LYS A 208 7.79 -5.05 -15.75
N PHE A 209 7.50 -5.93 -14.83
CA PHE A 209 8.48 -6.63 -14.00
C PHE A 209 9.41 -7.49 -14.86
N ALA A 210 10.71 -7.48 -14.53
CA ALA A 210 11.72 -8.24 -15.26
C ALA A 210 11.44 -9.76 -15.21
N GLY A 211 11.37 -10.40 -16.37
CA GLY A 211 11.03 -11.83 -16.52
C GLY A 211 9.53 -12.12 -16.58
N ALA A 212 8.65 -11.14 -16.39
CA ALA A 212 7.21 -11.35 -16.53
C ALA A 212 6.75 -11.23 -17.98
N GLU A 213 5.77 -12.06 -18.37
CA GLU A 213 5.02 -11.88 -19.63
C GLU A 213 4.06 -10.69 -19.54
N ALA A 214 3.41 -10.53 -18.37
CA ALA A 214 2.53 -9.41 -18.08
C ALA A 214 2.64 -8.99 -16.61
N THR A 215 2.57 -7.69 -16.36
CA THR A 215 2.48 -7.10 -15.03
C THR A 215 1.20 -6.31 -14.92
N TYR A 216 0.35 -6.69 -13.97
CA TYR A 216 -0.84 -5.94 -13.60
C TYR A 216 -0.55 -5.09 -12.36
N THR A 217 -1.22 -3.95 -12.26
CA THR A 217 -0.95 -2.96 -11.22
C THR A 217 -2.22 -2.29 -10.75
N ILE A 218 -2.20 -1.82 -9.51
CA ILE A 218 -3.14 -0.84 -9.00
C ILE A 218 -2.40 0.47 -8.70
N GLU A 219 -2.95 1.56 -9.21
CA GLU A 219 -2.37 2.90 -9.09
C GLU A 219 -3.30 3.81 -8.30
N ALA A 220 -2.79 4.45 -7.27
CA ALA A 220 -3.52 5.44 -6.47
C ALA A 220 -3.00 6.85 -6.76
N LEU A 221 -3.85 7.86 -6.55
CA LEU A 221 -3.49 9.26 -6.66
C LEU A 221 -3.31 9.86 -5.27
N MET A 222 -2.13 10.39 -5.01
CA MET A 222 -1.82 11.05 -3.75
C MET A 222 -2.36 12.48 -3.75
N HIS A 223 -2.44 13.11 -2.58
CA HIS A 223 -3.02 14.44 -2.43
C HIS A 223 -2.26 15.52 -3.23
N ASP A 224 -0.96 15.36 -3.43
CA ASP A 224 -0.15 16.25 -4.25
C ASP A 224 -0.26 15.99 -5.77
N GLY A 225 -1.15 15.08 -6.18
CA GLY A 225 -1.38 14.72 -7.58
C GLY A 225 -0.36 13.79 -8.19
N LYS A 226 0.56 13.21 -7.41
CA LYS A 226 1.44 12.15 -7.91
C LYS A 226 0.80 10.78 -7.76
N ALA A 227 1.13 9.92 -8.73
CA ALA A 227 0.72 8.52 -8.71
C ALA A 227 1.59 7.69 -7.75
N LEU A 228 0.97 6.70 -7.11
CA LEU A 228 1.68 5.70 -6.33
C LEU A 228 1.22 4.30 -6.74
N GLN A 229 2.17 3.49 -7.22
CA GLN A 229 1.95 2.06 -7.41
C GLN A 229 1.71 1.40 -6.07
N SER A 230 0.52 0.86 -5.87
CA SER A 230 0.04 0.38 -4.57
C SER A 230 0.03 -1.15 -4.44
N GLY A 231 0.19 -1.87 -5.54
CA GLY A 231 0.31 -3.33 -5.57
C GLY A 231 0.48 -3.82 -6.98
N THR A 232 1.12 -4.98 -7.14
CA THR A 232 1.35 -5.61 -8.45
C THR A 232 1.07 -7.09 -8.42
N SER A 233 0.66 -7.61 -9.55
CA SER A 233 0.47 -9.04 -9.81
C SER A 233 1.06 -9.38 -11.16
N HIS A 234 1.97 -10.37 -11.19
CA HIS A 234 2.78 -10.72 -12.36
C HIS A 234 2.40 -12.10 -12.87
N ASN A 235 2.21 -12.21 -14.18
CA ASN A 235 2.16 -13.49 -14.87
C ASN A 235 3.53 -13.74 -15.53
N PHE A 236 4.19 -14.81 -15.14
CA PHE A 236 5.49 -15.20 -15.69
C PHE A 236 5.37 -16.18 -16.87
N GLY A 237 4.17 -16.68 -17.15
CA GLY A 237 4.04 -17.80 -18.08
C GLY A 237 4.88 -18.99 -17.62
N ASP A 238 5.58 -19.64 -18.56
CA ASP A 238 6.49 -20.77 -18.27
C ASP A 238 7.99 -20.41 -18.31
N GLY A 239 8.33 -19.12 -18.42
CA GLY A 239 9.73 -18.67 -18.56
C GLY A 239 10.63 -19.10 -17.42
N PHE A 240 10.27 -18.82 -16.18
CA PHE A 240 11.01 -19.28 -14.99
C PHE A 240 10.99 -20.82 -14.88
N ALA A 241 9.87 -21.47 -15.20
CA ALA A 241 9.78 -22.91 -15.16
C ALA A 241 10.78 -23.57 -16.12
N ARG A 242 10.96 -23.02 -17.32
CA ARG A 242 11.98 -23.50 -18.27
C ARG A 242 13.41 -23.27 -17.75
N ALA A 243 13.69 -22.10 -17.21
CA ALA A 243 15.03 -21.77 -16.68
C ALA A 243 15.43 -22.66 -15.48
N PHE A 244 14.47 -23.03 -14.64
CA PHE A 244 14.69 -23.82 -13.42
C PHE A 244 14.34 -25.30 -13.56
N GLY A 245 13.78 -25.75 -14.70
CA GLY A 245 13.38 -27.12 -14.94
C GLY A 245 12.16 -27.55 -14.11
N ILE A 246 11.20 -26.67 -13.87
CA ILE A 246 10.00 -26.98 -13.08
C ILE A 246 8.99 -27.68 -13.98
N GLN A 247 8.96 -29.00 -13.94
CA GLN A 247 8.10 -29.83 -14.78
C GLN A 247 7.25 -30.76 -13.95
N TYR A 248 6.09 -31.10 -14.49
CA TYR A 248 5.19 -32.10 -13.92
C TYR A 248 4.74 -33.09 -14.99
N THR A 249 4.42 -34.30 -14.57
CA THR A 249 3.77 -35.31 -15.42
C THR A 249 2.28 -35.06 -15.42
N ASP A 250 1.70 -34.82 -16.60
CA ASP A 250 0.27 -34.61 -16.77
C ASP A 250 -0.53 -35.93 -16.72
N LYS A 251 -1.84 -35.88 -16.92
CA LYS A 251 -2.73 -37.02 -16.87
C LYS A 251 -2.50 -38.00 -18.01
N GLU A 252 -1.88 -37.56 -19.09
CA GLU A 252 -1.51 -38.35 -20.28
C GLU A 252 -0.06 -38.87 -20.20
N ASN A 253 0.60 -38.78 -19.03
CA ASN A 253 1.99 -39.17 -18.82
C ASN A 253 3.01 -38.37 -19.66
N LYS A 254 2.70 -37.13 -20.02
CA LYS A 254 3.61 -36.22 -20.70
C LYS A 254 4.20 -35.22 -19.72
N LEU A 255 5.48 -34.85 -19.91
CA LEU A 255 6.13 -33.79 -19.16
C LEU A 255 5.67 -32.44 -19.69
N GLN A 256 5.23 -31.58 -18.78
CA GLN A 256 4.79 -30.19 -19.02
C GLN A 256 5.55 -29.24 -18.10
N TYR A 257 5.80 -28.03 -18.55
CA TYR A 257 6.26 -26.95 -17.69
C TYR A 257 5.10 -26.30 -16.96
N VAL A 258 5.31 -25.89 -15.70
CA VAL A 258 4.31 -25.12 -14.95
C VAL A 258 4.25 -23.68 -15.44
N HIS A 259 3.13 -23.02 -15.19
CA HIS A 259 2.93 -21.59 -15.39
C HIS A 259 2.88 -20.89 -14.03
N GLN A 260 3.60 -19.76 -13.87
CA GLN A 260 3.83 -19.16 -12.58
C GLN A 260 3.31 -17.73 -12.48
N THR A 261 2.97 -17.35 -11.26
CA THR A 261 2.61 -15.97 -10.91
C THR A 261 3.38 -15.52 -9.68
N SER A 262 3.57 -14.21 -9.54
CA SER A 262 3.92 -13.60 -8.25
C SER A 262 3.14 -12.31 -8.03
N TRP A 263 2.93 -11.96 -6.78
CA TRP A 263 2.17 -10.77 -6.40
C TRP A 263 2.62 -10.27 -5.03
N GLY A 264 2.67 -8.95 -4.84
CA GLY A 264 3.23 -8.37 -3.64
C GLY A 264 2.66 -7.02 -3.25
N MET A 265 2.62 -6.78 -1.94
CA MET A 265 2.32 -5.50 -1.29
C MET A 265 3.29 -5.23 -0.15
N THR A 266 3.54 -3.95 0.12
CA THR A 266 4.54 -3.49 1.09
C THR A 266 3.92 -2.46 2.05
N PRO A 267 4.61 -2.06 3.13
CA PRO A 267 4.23 -0.92 3.96
C PRO A 267 4.17 0.42 3.24
N ARG A 268 4.49 0.46 1.92
CA ARG A 268 4.18 1.63 1.07
C ARG A 268 2.72 2.05 1.17
N LEU A 269 1.81 1.11 1.44
CA LEU A 269 0.41 1.39 1.71
C LEU A 269 0.19 2.30 2.92
N ILE A 270 1.04 2.23 3.94
CA ILE A 270 1.00 3.17 5.09
C ILE A 270 1.31 4.58 4.59
N GLY A 271 2.34 4.73 3.75
CA GLY A 271 2.63 5.99 3.09
C GLY A 271 1.48 6.50 2.23
N ALA A 272 0.83 5.59 1.50
CA ALA A 272 -0.36 5.92 0.69
C ALA A 272 -1.51 6.44 1.56
N ILE A 273 -1.85 5.76 2.66
CA ILE A 273 -2.89 6.20 3.59
C ILE A 273 -2.61 7.62 4.10
N ILE A 274 -1.36 7.89 4.47
CA ILE A 274 -0.95 9.22 4.95
C ILE A 274 -1.17 10.27 3.86
N MET A 275 -0.70 10.01 2.63
CA MET A 275 -0.76 10.97 1.52
C MET A 275 -2.15 11.11 0.90
N VAL A 276 -3.05 10.16 1.09
CA VAL A 276 -4.44 10.22 0.59
C VAL A 276 -5.36 10.87 1.60
N HIS A 277 -5.21 10.57 2.89
CA HIS A 277 -6.18 10.93 3.91
C HIS A 277 -5.70 11.96 4.93
N GLY A 278 -4.39 12.05 5.17
CA GLY A 278 -3.82 12.96 6.16
C GLY A 278 -4.11 14.43 5.87
N ASP A 279 -4.01 15.25 6.90
CA ASP A 279 -4.22 16.69 6.84
C ASP A 279 -3.16 17.45 7.66
N ASP A 280 -3.32 18.76 7.81
CA ASP A 280 -2.42 19.61 8.57
C ASP A 280 -2.46 19.40 10.10
N ASN A 281 -3.33 18.52 10.60
CA ASN A 281 -3.39 18.09 11.99
C ASN A 281 -2.76 16.68 12.20
N GLY A 282 -2.34 16.00 11.13
CA GLY A 282 -1.67 14.72 11.21
C GLY A 282 -2.34 13.60 10.43
N LEU A 283 -2.31 12.39 10.97
CA LEU A 283 -2.95 11.22 10.39
C LEU A 283 -4.48 11.34 10.38
N VAL A 284 -5.10 10.77 9.34
CA VAL A 284 -6.53 10.42 9.32
C VAL A 284 -6.59 8.96 8.91
N LEU A 285 -6.87 8.07 9.85
CA LEU A 285 -6.83 6.64 9.59
C LEU A 285 -8.23 6.08 9.30
N PRO A 286 -8.39 5.30 8.21
CA PRO A 286 -9.60 4.54 8.00
C PRO A 286 -9.91 3.65 9.20
N PRO A 287 -11.15 3.65 9.72
CA PRO A 287 -11.51 2.86 10.90
C PRO A 287 -11.13 1.39 10.83
N MET A 288 -11.23 0.76 9.66
CA MET A 288 -10.90 -0.65 9.51
C MET A 288 -9.42 -0.96 9.77
N ILE A 289 -8.52 0.01 9.52
CA ILE A 289 -7.07 -0.19 9.68
C ILE A 289 -6.48 0.49 10.92
N ALA A 290 -7.20 1.42 11.54
CA ALA A 290 -6.72 2.17 12.69
C ALA A 290 -6.37 1.25 13.87
N PRO A 291 -5.17 1.32 14.44
CA PRO A 291 -4.81 0.53 15.63
C PRO A 291 -5.68 0.84 16.85
N THR A 292 -6.12 2.08 16.94
CA THR A 292 -7.11 2.55 17.91
C THR A 292 -8.25 3.17 17.13
N GLN A 293 -9.44 2.59 17.21
CA GLN A 293 -10.64 3.10 16.54
C GLN A 293 -11.32 4.18 17.35
N VAL A 294 -11.27 4.00 18.67
CA VAL A 294 -11.96 4.86 19.64
C VAL A 294 -11.01 5.19 20.79
N ILE A 295 -10.94 6.46 21.16
CA ILE A 295 -10.24 6.88 22.38
C ILE A 295 -11.22 7.57 23.32
N VAL A 296 -11.28 7.11 24.57
CA VAL A 296 -12.08 7.76 25.62
C VAL A 296 -11.19 8.77 26.33
N ILE A 297 -11.65 10.02 26.42
CA ILE A 297 -10.91 11.11 27.06
C ILE A 297 -11.76 11.73 28.17
N PRO A 298 -11.40 11.50 29.45
CA PRO A 298 -12.06 12.17 30.56
C PRO A 298 -11.66 13.66 30.61
N ILE A 299 -12.67 14.52 30.74
CA ILE A 299 -12.50 15.97 30.92
C ILE A 299 -12.65 16.29 32.41
N ALA A 300 -11.66 16.97 33.00
CA ALA A 300 -11.59 17.22 34.43
C ALA A 300 -11.60 15.92 35.26
N GLN A 301 -10.76 14.96 34.87
CA GLN A 301 -10.66 13.62 35.47
C GLN A 301 -10.38 13.60 36.99
N HIS A 302 -9.90 14.74 37.55
CA HIS A 302 -9.69 14.92 38.98
C HIS A 302 -10.99 15.08 39.79
N LYS A 303 -12.13 15.31 39.11
CA LYS A 303 -13.44 15.37 39.78
C LYS A 303 -13.97 13.96 40.00
N GLU A 304 -14.65 13.80 41.16
CA GLU A 304 -15.24 12.55 41.60
C GLU A 304 -16.13 11.92 40.49
N GLY A 305 -15.96 10.63 40.24
CA GLY A 305 -16.77 9.84 39.31
C GLY A 305 -16.42 9.98 37.82
N VAL A 306 -15.56 10.92 37.42
CA VAL A 306 -15.26 11.15 35.99
C VAL A 306 -14.35 10.10 35.44
N LEU A 307 -13.28 9.73 36.14
CA LEU A 307 -12.35 8.70 35.69
C LEU A 307 -13.02 7.32 35.68
N GLU A 308 -13.75 7.00 36.74
CA GLU A 308 -14.52 5.74 36.84
C GLU A 308 -15.52 5.60 35.72
N LYS A 309 -16.22 6.68 35.35
CA LYS A 309 -17.14 6.66 34.21
C LYS A 309 -16.39 6.47 32.88
N ALA A 310 -15.25 7.11 32.70
CA ALA A 310 -14.44 6.92 31.49
C ALA A 310 -13.91 5.48 31.37
N GLU A 311 -13.52 4.85 32.48
CA GLU A 311 -13.15 3.43 32.53
C GLU A 311 -14.33 2.52 32.17
N GLU A 312 -15.50 2.78 32.73
CA GLU A 312 -16.74 2.07 32.39
C GLU A 312 -17.04 2.16 30.89
N LEU A 313 -16.95 3.36 30.29
CA LEU A 313 -17.20 3.54 28.86
C LEU A 313 -16.18 2.83 27.98
N ARG A 314 -14.88 2.84 28.38
CA ARG A 314 -13.86 2.03 27.69
C ARG A 314 -14.23 0.54 27.70
N ASP A 315 -14.65 0.02 28.85
CA ASP A 315 -14.99 -1.40 29.00
C ASP A 315 -16.24 -1.77 28.18
N ARG A 316 -17.24 -0.90 28.17
CA ARG A 316 -18.43 -1.05 27.30
C ARG A 316 -18.07 -1.07 25.82
N LEU A 317 -17.08 -0.28 25.40
CA LEU A 317 -16.61 -0.20 24.02
C LEU A 317 -15.56 -1.27 23.66
N SER A 318 -15.34 -2.28 24.49
CA SER A 318 -14.35 -3.35 24.28
C SER A 318 -14.54 -4.20 23.01
N GLY A 319 -15.70 -4.12 22.37
CA GLY A 319 -15.93 -4.67 21.03
C GLY A 319 -15.17 -3.96 19.91
N PHE A 320 -14.63 -2.79 20.19
CA PHE A 320 -13.79 -2.00 19.29
C PHE A 320 -12.33 -2.00 19.77
N ARG A 321 -11.40 -1.58 18.92
CA ARG A 321 -10.02 -1.27 19.34
C ARG A 321 -10.03 0.08 20.09
N VAL A 322 -10.34 0.03 21.37
CA VAL A 322 -10.54 1.19 22.23
C VAL A 322 -9.35 1.43 23.15
N LYS A 323 -9.06 2.69 23.42
CA LYS A 323 -8.12 3.13 24.46
C LYS A 323 -8.73 4.20 25.36
N LEU A 324 -8.20 4.32 26.58
CA LEU A 324 -8.49 5.39 27.53
C LEU A 324 -7.24 6.25 27.68
N ASP A 325 -7.37 7.56 27.55
CA ASP A 325 -6.30 8.51 27.90
C ASP A 325 -6.57 9.11 29.27
N ALA A 326 -6.07 8.41 30.29
CA ALA A 326 -6.12 8.85 31.69
C ALA A 326 -4.84 9.59 32.14
N THR A 327 -4.00 10.06 31.21
CA THR A 327 -2.80 10.85 31.54
C THR A 327 -3.17 12.20 32.20
N ASP A 328 -2.21 12.82 32.88
CA ASP A 328 -2.41 14.13 33.56
C ASP A 328 -2.37 15.32 32.58
N ASN A 329 -2.26 15.06 31.27
CA ASN A 329 -2.24 16.10 30.27
C ASN A 329 -3.59 16.82 30.17
N LYS A 330 -3.55 18.11 29.82
CA LYS A 330 -4.77 18.90 29.61
C LYS A 330 -5.60 18.35 28.44
N PRO A 331 -6.94 18.47 28.48
CA PRO A 331 -7.82 17.95 27.41
C PRO A 331 -7.42 18.42 26.01
N GLY A 332 -7.07 19.68 25.82
CA GLY A 332 -6.64 20.21 24.51
C GLY A 332 -5.39 19.54 23.97
N TRP A 333 -4.45 19.14 24.82
CA TRP A 333 -3.28 18.36 24.42
C TRP A 333 -3.68 16.94 24.00
N LYS A 334 -4.52 16.29 24.80
CA LYS A 334 -5.05 14.94 24.48
C LYS A 334 -5.81 14.92 23.16
N PHE A 335 -6.58 15.97 22.86
CA PHE A 335 -7.30 16.11 21.61
C PHE A 335 -6.34 16.23 20.42
N ALA A 336 -5.33 17.12 20.54
CA ALA A 336 -4.32 17.30 19.49
C ALA A 336 -3.51 16.02 19.25
N GLU A 337 -3.17 15.29 20.31
CA GLU A 337 -2.45 14.02 20.21
C GLU A 337 -3.31 12.93 19.52
N ALA A 338 -4.60 12.83 19.86
CA ALA A 338 -5.53 11.92 19.21
C ALA A 338 -5.71 12.26 17.72
N GLU A 339 -5.76 13.54 17.37
CA GLU A 339 -5.82 14.03 15.99
C GLU A 339 -4.52 13.71 15.23
N MET A 340 -3.35 13.98 15.82
CA MET A 340 -2.05 13.65 15.22
C MET A 340 -1.93 12.16 14.90
N ARG A 341 -2.42 11.30 15.78
CA ARG A 341 -2.41 9.84 15.61
C ARG A 341 -3.52 9.32 14.68
N GLY A 342 -4.41 10.18 14.23
CA GLY A 342 -5.49 9.83 13.29
C GLY A 342 -6.55 8.91 13.87
N ILE A 343 -6.81 8.97 15.17
CA ILE A 343 -7.83 8.11 15.81
C ILE A 343 -9.22 8.51 15.31
N PRO A 344 -9.98 7.59 14.70
CA PRO A 344 -11.23 7.91 14.02
C PRO A 344 -12.28 8.59 14.88
N VAL A 345 -12.48 8.10 16.11
CA VAL A 345 -13.51 8.61 17.04
C VAL A 345 -12.91 8.90 18.42
N ARG A 346 -13.16 10.10 18.92
CA ARG A 346 -12.85 10.50 20.28
C ARG A 346 -14.16 10.62 21.07
N VAL A 347 -14.24 9.91 22.18
CA VAL A 347 -15.34 10.00 23.17
C VAL A 347 -14.90 10.91 24.29
N GLU A 348 -15.53 12.09 24.39
CA GLU A 348 -15.28 13.08 25.45
C GLU A 348 -16.34 12.91 26.53
N ILE A 349 -15.92 12.79 27.80
CA ILE A 349 -16.80 12.64 28.95
C ILE A 349 -16.36 13.53 30.11
N GLY A 350 -17.23 14.40 30.58
CA GLY A 350 -16.99 15.28 31.69
C GLY A 350 -18.15 15.27 32.70
N PRO A 351 -18.06 16.03 33.80
CA PRO A 351 -19.09 16.01 34.83
C PRO A 351 -20.51 16.34 34.34
N LYS A 352 -20.62 17.33 33.45
CA LYS A 352 -21.91 17.75 32.88
C LYS A 352 -22.51 16.68 31.95
N ASP A 353 -21.63 15.96 31.24
CA ASP A 353 -22.04 14.88 30.34
C ASP A 353 -22.57 13.71 31.16
N ILE A 354 -21.94 13.38 32.28
CA ILE A 354 -22.37 12.33 33.20
C ILE A 354 -23.76 12.67 33.77
N GLU A 355 -23.94 13.91 34.27
CA GLU A 355 -25.21 14.39 34.81
C GLU A 355 -26.33 14.29 33.78
N ALA A 356 -26.05 14.59 32.53
CA ALA A 356 -27.01 14.54 31.41
C ALA A 356 -27.16 13.15 30.76
N ASN A 357 -26.50 12.12 31.27
CA ASN A 357 -26.44 10.77 30.68
C ASN A 357 -26.04 10.78 29.19
N GLN A 358 -25.02 11.56 28.84
CA GLN A 358 -24.55 11.74 27.48
C GLN A 358 -23.02 11.70 27.37
N ALA A 359 -22.51 11.59 26.14
CA ALA A 359 -21.11 11.84 25.80
C ALA A 359 -21.00 12.63 24.49
N VAL A 360 -19.83 13.23 24.24
CA VAL A 360 -19.55 13.89 22.97
C VAL A 360 -18.65 12.99 22.14
N LEU A 361 -19.10 12.64 20.94
CA LEU A 361 -18.31 11.96 19.92
C LEU A 361 -17.71 12.98 18.96
N ALA A 362 -16.40 13.00 18.81
CA ALA A 362 -15.70 13.85 17.85
C ALA A 362 -15.10 12.99 16.73
N ARG A 363 -15.45 13.31 15.49
CA ARG A 363 -14.96 12.65 14.26
C ARG A 363 -13.61 13.21 13.86
N ARG A 364 -12.67 12.34 13.50
CA ARG A 364 -11.36 12.79 13.00
C ARG A 364 -11.43 13.31 11.55
N ASP A 365 -12.24 12.70 10.72
CA ASP A 365 -12.30 12.98 9.27
C ASP A 365 -12.93 14.33 8.90
N THR A 366 -13.86 14.83 9.73
CA THR A 366 -14.58 16.09 9.50
C THR A 366 -14.38 17.12 10.62
N GLY A 367 -13.94 16.68 11.79
CA GLY A 367 -13.87 17.51 13.01
C GLY A 367 -15.24 17.74 13.66
N GLU A 368 -16.31 17.17 13.16
CA GLU A 368 -17.66 17.31 13.70
C GLU A 368 -17.77 16.67 15.08
N LYS A 369 -18.56 17.32 15.95
CA LYS A 369 -18.91 16.81 17.28
C LYS A 369 -20.39 16.54 17.39
N ILE A 370 -20.72 15.35 17.89
CA ILE A 370 -22.07 14.85 18.05
C ILE A 370 -22.30 14.52 19.52
N VAL A 371 -23.40 15.00 20.10
CA VAL A 371 -23.84 14.60 21.44
C VAL A 371 -24.69 13.36 21.33
N VAL A 372 -24.36 12.32 22.09
CA VAL A 372 -25.09 11.03 22.08
C VAL A 372 -25.47 10.61 23.49
N SER A 373 -26.61 9.95 23.64
CA SER A 373 -27.00 9.31 24.90
C SER A 373 -26.02 8.18 25.22
N LEU A 374 -25.63 8.03 26.50
CA LEU A 374 -24.83 6.90 26.94
C LEU A 374 -25.53 5.54 26.73
N ASP A 375 -26.87 5.52 26.67
CA ASP A 375 -27.65 4.31 26.44
C ASP A 375 -27.51 3.80 24.99
N GLU A 376 -27.14 4.65 24.04
CA GLU A 376 -26.94 4.33 22.63
C GLU A 376 -25.48 4.37 22.18
N LEU A 377 -24.53 4.54 23.11
CA LEU A 377 -23.13 4.84 22.82
C LEU A 377 -22.49 3.84 21.87
N GLU A 378 -22.60 2.54 22.13
CA GLU A 378 -21.99 1.48 21.34
C GLU A 378 -22.57 1.46 19.90
N THR A 379 -23.86 1.58 19.78
CA THR A 379 -24.55 1.62 18.47
C THR A 379 -24.12 2.85 17.67
N LYS A 380 -24.06 4.02 18.32
CA LYS A 380 -23.66 5.27 17.66
C LYS A 380 -22.19 5.27 17.25
N VAL A 381 -21.31 4.66 18.05
CA VAL A 381 -19.90 4.49 17.69
C VAL A 381 -19.76 3.58 16.48
N ASP A 382 -20.49 2.45 16.43
CA ASP A 382 -20.45 1.51 15.29
C ASP A 382 -20.95 2.18 14.00
N GLU A 383 -22.08 2.86 14.06
CA GLU A 383 -22.64 3.63 12.94
C GLU A 383 -21.64 4.68 12.44
N LEU A 384 -21.03 5.42 13.36
CA LEU A 384 -20.11 6.50 13.05
C LEU A 384 -18.81 5.99 12.41
N LEU A 385 -18.24 4.87 12.89
CA LEU A 385 -17.07 4.26 12.28
C LEU A 385 -17.33 3.80 10.85
N LYS A 386 -18.49 3.23 10.56
CA LYS A 386 -18.91 2.85 9.20
C LYS A 386 -19.07 4.06 8.29
N GLU A 387 -19.68 5.12 8.82
CA GLU A 387 -19.86 6.38 8.09
C GLU A 387 -18.52 7.06 7.77
N ILE A 388 -17.59 7.10 8.74
CA ILE A 388 -16.24 7.63 8.54
C ILE A 388 -15.51 6.84 7.43
N GLN A 389 -15.55 5.51 7.48
CA GLN A 389 -14.93 4.65 6.46
C GLN A 389 -15.45 4.98 5.05
N SER A 390 -16.77 5.10 4.89
CA SER A 390 -17.40 5.43 3.62
C SER A 390 -17.08 6.86 3.17
N ASN A 391 -17.16 7.83 4.08
CA ASN A 391 -16.86 9.23 3.78
C ASN A 391 -15.42 9.44 3.32
N MET A 392 -14.46 8.76 3.96
CA MET A 392 -13.05 8.83 3.56
C MET A 392 -12.83 8.29 2.14
N PHE A 393 -13.49 7.18 1.78
CA PHE A 393 -13.43 6.65 0.43
C PHE A 393 -14.02 7.60 -0.61
N GLU A 394 -15.21 8.13 -0.35
CA GLU A 394 -15.90 9.05 -1.26
C GLU A 394 -15.11 10.36 -1.47
N LYS A 395 -14.53 10.90 -0.40
CA LYS A 395 -13.66 12.08 -0.46
C LYS A 395 -12.41 11.83 -1.30
N ALA A 396 -11.76 10.69 -1.11
CA ALA A 396 -10.58 10.30 -1.90
C ALA A 396 -10.93 10.04 -3.37
N ARG A 397 -12.09 9.42 -3.63
CA ARG A 397 -12.61 9.20 -4.99
C ARG A 397 -12.90 10.52 -5.69
N ALA A 398 -13.60 11.42 -5.04
CA ALA A 398 -13.90 12.75 -5.60
C ALA A 398 -12.62 13.54 -5.89
N HIS A 399 -11.59 13.46 -5.02
CA HIS A 399 -10.29 14.07 -5.26
C HIS A 399 -9.62 13.48 -6.50
N ARG A 400 -9.52 12.16 -6.62
CA ARG A 400 -8.95 11.49 -7.79
C ARG A 400 -9.67 11.89 -9.07
N ASP A 401 -10.99 11.85 -9.07
CA ASP A 401 -11.78 12.13 -10.27
C ASP A 401 -11.66 13.59 -10.71
N ALA A 402 -11.61 14.52 -9.77
CA ALA A 402 -11.37 15.95 -10.05
C ALA A 402 -9.95 16.23 -10.56
N HIS A 403 -8.99 15.34 -10.31
CA HIS A 403 -7.59 15.43 -10.76
C HIS A 403 -7.25 14.37 -11.81
N THR A 404 -8.23 13.92 -12.58
CA THR A 404 -8.04 13.05 -13.75
C THR A 404 -8.46 13.82 -15.01
N TYR A 405 -7.51 14.10 -15.85
CA TYR A 405 -7.67 14.93 -17.06
C TYR A 405 -7.61 14.07 -18.32
N VAL A 406 -8.03 14.64 -19.44
CA VAL A 406 -7.92 14.04 -20.78
C VAL A 406 -7.07 14.95 -21.65
N ALA A 407 -6.14 14.39 -22.42
CA ALA A 407 -5.40 15.09 -23.45
C ALA A 407 -5.49 14.33 -24.79
N THR A 408 -5.74 15.08 -25.86
CA THR A 408 -5.88 14.54 -27.23
C THR A 408 -4.73 14.94 -28.15
N ASN A 409 -3.90 15.88 -27.73
CA ASN A 409 -2.70 16.31 -28.44
C ASN A 409 -1.54 16.56 -27.45
N TYR A 410 -0.32 16.63 -27.99
CA TYR A 410 0.89 16.66 -27.16
C TYR A 410 1.11 17.97 -26.41
N ASP A 411 0.70 19.09 -26.98
CA ASP A 411 0.87 20.41 -26.32
C ASP A 411 -0.09 20.52 -25.12
N GLU A 412 -1.34 20.10 -25.28
CA GLU A 412 -2.30 19.98 -24.20
C GLU A 412 -1.81 19.02 -23.10
N PHE A 413 -1.26 17.86 -23.50
CA PHE A 413 -0.70 16.89 -22.56
C PHE A 413 0.43 17.50 -21.72
N LYS A 414 1.38 18.18 -22.34
CA LYS A 414 2.50 18.85 -21.66
C LYS A 414 2.01 19.94 -20.70
N ASP A 415 1.05 20.75 -21.14
CA ASP A 415 0.47 21.80 -20.30
C ASP A 415 -0.20 21.23 -19.06
N ILE A 416 -1.00 20.17 -19.21
CA ILE A 416 -1.66 19.51 -18.08
C ILE A 416 -0.61 18.95 -17.11
N ILE A 417 0.38 18.19 -17.60
CA ILE A 417 1.42 17.60 -16.72
C ILE A 417 2.24 18.67 -16.00
N ALA A 418 2.44 19.83 -16.62
CA ALA A 418 3.20 20.91 -16.01
C ALA A 418 2.40 21.68 -14.94
N ASN A 419 1.10 21.91 -15.19
CA ASN A 419 0.31 22.89 -14.45
C ASN A 419 -0.85 22.31 -13.62
N LYS A 420 -1.24 21.06 -13.87
CA LYS A 420 -2.39 20.40 -13.21
C LYS A 420 -1.95 19.07 -12.60
N PRO A 421 -1.63 19.03 -11.29
CA PRO A 421 -1.26 17.77 -10.64
C PRO A 421 -2.37 16.72 -10.76
N GLY A 422 -2.03 15.50 -11.19
CA GLY A 422 -3.02 14.43 -11.33
C GLY A 422 -2.67 13.41 -12.40
N PHE A 423 -3.65 12.59 -12.73
CA PHE A 423 -3.59 11.68 -13.86
C PHE A 423 -3.98 12.37 -15.17
N VAL A 424 -3.35 11.94 -16.27
CA VAL A 424 -3.77 12.30 -17.63
C VAL A 424 -4.11 11.02 -18.39
N LYS A 425 -5.35 10.90 -18.86
CA LYS A 425 -5.75 9.87 -19.81
C LYS A 425 -5.44 10.35 -21.23
N ALA A 426 -4.68 9.55 -21.97
CA ALA A 426 -4.33 9.86 -23.34
C ALA A 426 -4.10 8.59 -24.15
N MET A 427 -4.38 8.66 -25.46
CA MET A 427 -4.19 7.56 -26.37
C MET A 427 -2.72 7.41 -26.78
N TRP A 428 -2.27 6.15 -26.91
CA TRP A 428 -0.90 5.78 -27.21
C TRP A 428 -0.80 4.73 -28.32
N CYS A 429 0.22 4.85 -29.16
CA CYS A 429 0.45 3.96 -30.32
C CYS A 429 1.09 2.61 -29.99
N GLY A 430 1.54 2.41 -28.74
CA GLY A 430 2.25 1.21 -28.33
C GLY A 430 3.77 1.27 -28.54
N ASP A 431 4.31 2.37 -29.03
CA ASP A 431 5.75 2.51 -29.31
C ASP A 431 6.50 3.04 -28.08
N ARG A 432 7.53 2.31 -27.64
CA ARG A 432 8.41 2.69 -26.52
C ARG A 432 9.04 4.07 -26.72
N ALA A 433 9.38 4.45 -27.96
CA ALA A 433 9.97 5.77 -28.22
C ALA A 433 9.06 6.92 -27.78
N CYS A 434 7.74 6.76 -27.85
CA CYS A 434 6.79 7.75 -27.34
C CYS A 434 6.79 7.81 -25.80
N GLU A 435 6.89 6.69 -25.11
CA GLU A 435 7.04 6.69 -23.64
C GLU A 435 8.34 7.34 -23.19
N ASP A 436 9.45 7.04 -23.88
CA ASP A 436 10.77 7.63 -23.59
C ASP A 436 10.73 9.14 -23.76
N LYS A 437 10.19 9.64 -24.89
CA LYS A 437 10.02 11.06 -25.16
C LYS A 437 9.15 11.76 -24.12
N ILE A 438 8.01 11.19 -23.77
CA ILE A 438 7.12 11.74 -22.75
C ILE A 438 7.86 11.87 -21.41
N LYS A 439 8.58 10.82 -20.99
CA LYS A 439 9.36 10.84 -19.74
C LYS A 439 10.45 11.89 -19.75
N GLU A 440 11.20 11.99 -20.86
CA GLU A 440 12.29 12.95 -21.00
C GLU A 440 11.79 14.40 -20.95
N GLU A 441 10.70 14.70 -21.67
CA GLU A 441 10.21 16.07 -21.81
C GLU A 441 9.30 16.52 -20.64
N THR A 442 8.64 15.59 -19.93
CA THR A 442 7.60 15.94 -18.94
C THR A 442 7.81 15.34 -17.55
N THR A 443 8.74 14.41 -17.40
CA THR A 443 8.91 13.55 -16.20
C THR A 443 7.73 12.62 -15.89
N ALA A 444 6.65 12.68 -16.66
CA ALA A 444 5.54 11.75 -16.53
C ALA A 444 5.88 10.37 -17.11
N THR A 445 5.35 9.33 -16.52
CA THR A 445 5.48 7.95 -16.99
C THR A 445 4.12 7.33 -17.25
N SER A 446 4.06 6.28 -18.05
CA SER A 446 2.88 5.44 -18.16
C SER A 446 2.62 4.77 -16.81
N ARG A 447 1.42 4.97 -16.25
CA ARG A 447 1.06 4.32 -14.98
C ARG A 447 0.47 2.95 -15.24
N CYS A 448 -0.56 2.90 -16.06
CA CYS A 448 -1.13 1.65 -16.56
C CYS A 448 -2.01 1.87 -17.79
N MET A 449 -2.19 0.81 -18.55
CA MET A 449 -3.26 0.65 -19.52
C MET A 449 -4.46 0.05 -18.76
N PRO A 450 -5.53 0.82 -18.48
CA PRO A 450 -6.65 0.31 -17.69
C PRO A 450 -7.36 -0.81 -18.44
N PHE A 451 -7.94 -1.76 -17.71
CA PHE A 451 -8.71 -2.84 -18.35
C PHE A 451 -9.96 -2.31 -19.05
N ALA A 452 -10.63 -1.32 -18.47
CA ALA A 452 -11.71 -0.59 -19.12
C ALA A 452 -11.12 0.49 -20.03
N GLN A 453 -11.06 0.21 -21.32
CA GLN A 453 -10.52 1.11 -22.34
C GLN A 453 -11.57 2.13 -22.77
N GLU A 454 -11.16 3.38 -22.95
CA GLU A 454 -11.95 4.46 -23.50
C GLU A 454 -11.32 4.91 -24.82
N HIS A 455 -12.12 5.21 -25.83
CA HIS A 455 -11.65 5.80 -27.08
C HIS A 455 -11.69 7.33 -26.97
N LEU A 456 -10.53 7.94 -26.78
CA LEU A 456 -10.41 9.38 -26.57
C LEU A 456 -9.95 10.12 -27.84
N SER A 457 -9.25 9.44 -28.75
CA SER A 457 -8.71 9.97 -29.98
C SER A 457 -8.24 8.82 -30.88
N ASP A 458 -8.26 9.01 -32.20
CA ASP A 458 -7.73 8.05 -33.17
C ASP A 458 -6.20 8.00 -33.20
N VAL A 459 -5.55 9.01 -32.66
CA VAL A 459 -4.12 9.18 -32.79
C VAL A 459 -3.39 9.21 -31.44
N CYS A 460 -2.14 8.76 -31.45
CA CYS A 460 -1.24 8.83 -30.32
C CYS A 460 -0.99 10.28 -29.90
N VAL A 461 -1.17 10.57 -28.62
CA VAL A 461 -0.96 11.89 -28.03
C VAL A 461 0.43 12.45 -28.32
N CYS A 462 1.46 11.61 -28.42
CA CYS A 462 2.85 12.00 -28.58
C CYS A 462 3.27 12.17 -30.05
N CYS A 463 2.95 11.22 -30.93
CA CYS A 463 3.49 11.17 -32.28
C CYS A 463 2.45 11.32 -33.41
N GLY A 464 1.17 11.39 -33.11
CA GLY A 464 0.09 11.50 -34.09
C GLY A 464 -0.16 10.26 -34.98
N ARG A 465 0.58 9.16 -34.80
CA ARG A 465 0.30 7.87 -35.46
C ARG A 465 -0.96 7.23 -34.90
N PRO A 466 -1.58 6.27 -35.61
CA PRO A 466 -2.76 5.59 -35.10
C PRO A 466 -2.55 5.05 -33.69
N ALA A 467 -3.48 5.32 -32.79
CA ALA A 467 -3.45 4.89 -31.42
C ALA A 467 -3.93 3.44 -31.26
N LYS A 468 -3.44 2.75 -30.25
CA LYS A 468 -3.81 1.36 -29.91
C LYS A 468 -4.48 1.20 -28.56
N LYS A 469 -4.03 2.01 -27.56
CA LYS A 469 -4.45 1.87 -26.18
C LYS A 469 -4.60 3.23 -25.52
N MET A 470 -5.59 3.35 -24.65
CA MET A 470 -5.69 4.44 -23.70
C MET A 470 -4.81 4.11 -22.48
N VAL A 471 -4.04 5.07 -22.01
CA VAL A 471 -3.09 4.95 -20.91
C VAL A 471 -3.32 6.05 -19.89
N TYR A 472 -3.21 5.72 -18.62
CA TYR A 472 -3.06 6.71 -17.54
C TYR A 472 -1.60 7.10 -17.43
N TRP A 473 -1.34 8.40 -17.54
CA TRP A 473 -0.02 9.02 -17.41
C TRP A 473 0.02 9.88 -16.16
N GLY A 474 1.20 10.02 -15.56
CA GLY A 474 1.38 10.91 -14.42
C GLY A 474 2.80 10.90 -13.88
N LYS A 475 3.12 11.92 -13.10
CA LYS A 475 4.31 11.91 -12.26
C LYS A 475 4.09 10.92 -11.11
N ALA A 476 5.14 10.27 -10.63
CA ALA A 476 5.03 9.21 -9.63
C ALA A 476 6.09 9.33 -8.53
N TYR A 477 5.81 8.68 -7.42
CA TYR A 477 6.77 8.47 -6.33
C TYR A 477 7.75 7.36 -6.63
#